data_3e2865a46dca4cdcbdaa97a48090f755
#
_entry.id   3e2865a46dca4cdcbdaa97a48090f755
#
_cell.length_a   1.000
_cell.length_b   1.000
_cell.length_c   1.000
_cell.angle_alpha   90.00
_cell.angle_beta   90.00
_cell.angle_gamma   90.00
#
_symmetry.space_group_name_H-M   'P 1'
#
loop_
_entity.id
_entity.type
_entity.pdbx_description
1 polymer ?
#
loop_
_entity_poly.entity_id
_entity_poly.type
_entity_poly.pdbx_seq_one_letter_code
_entity_poly.pdbx_strand_id
1 'polypeptide(L)'
;SHHPIIPQFQVETLNKECPKSFPACEALPIRWDQEEEWYVFYDSPRKKGAHILYTLDETNMVMSGVLKDGTLQDKDFSMGDDHPIVWYNCVGKGKAFYFALGHKANYYKSPNYNRLLTEAVNWAGNPSLNCTL
;
A
#
# COMPACT_ATOMS: atom_id res chain seq x y z
N SER A 1 2.58 16.51 8.16
CA SER A 1 3.39 15.92 7.10
C SER A 1 2.62 16.01 5.80
N HIS A 2 3.13 16.78 4.87
CA HIS A 2 2.54 16.88 3.55
C HIS A 2 3.04 15.69 2.74
N HIS A 3 2.18 14.74 2.45
CA HIS A 3 2.45 13.75 1.43
C HIS A 3 2.19 14.42 0.07
N PRO A 4 3.11 14.33 -0.88
CA PRO A 4 2.83 14.79 -2.23
C PRO A 4 1.71 13.95 -2.83
N ILE A 5 0.72 14.61 -3.37
CA ILE A 5 -0.38 13.96 -4.06
C ILE A 5 0.05 13.79 -5.51
N ILE A 6 0.14 12.55 -5.96
CA ILE A 6 0.25 12.28 -7.38
C ILE A 6 -1.09 12.65 -8.00
N PRO A 7 -1.10 13.45 -9.07
CA PRO A 7 -2.34 13.98 -9.59
C PRO A 7 -3.18 12.86 -10.19
N GLN A 8 -4.45 12.95 -9.91
CA GLN A 8 -5.48 12.15 -10.52
C GLN A 8 -5.46 10.68 -10.08
N PHE A 9 -6.65 10.15 -10.00
CA PHE A 9 -6.87 8.74 -9.82
C PHE A 9 -6.34 7.98 -11.04
N GLN A 10 -5.44 7.06 -10.80
CA GLN A 10 -4.82 6.22 -11.82
C GLN A 10 -5.09 4.76 -11.51
N VAL A 11 -5.32 3.97 -12.57
CA VAL A 11 -5.37 2.51 -12.47
C VAL A 11 -3.94 2.00 -12.62
N GLU A 12 -3.42 1.38 -11.54
CA GLU A 12 -2.06 0.87 -11.51
C GLU A 12 -2.00 -0.53 -10.95
N THR A 13 -0.92 -1.22 -11.24
CA THR A 13 -0.70 -2.60 -10.83
C THR A 13 -0.04 -2.69 -9.47
N LEU A 14 -0.62 -3.51 -8.61
CA LEU A 14 -0.08 -3.90 -7.32
C LEU A 14 0.63 -5.25 -7.46
N ASN A 15 1.86 -5.34 -7.02
CA ASN A 15 2.66 -6.56 -7.02
C ASN A 15 2.82 -7.10 -5.60
N LYS A 16 2.47 -8.38 -5.40
CA LYS A 16 2.61 -9.04 -4.11
C LYS A 16 4.07 -9.33 -3.81
N GLU A 17 4.51 -8.89 -2.66
CA GLU A 17 5.80 -9.27 -2.09
C GLU A 17 5.64 -10.28 -0.95
N CYS A 18 4.77 -9.99 -0.04
CA CYS A 18 4.24 -10.82 1.04
C CYS A 18 5.28 -11.54 1.91
N PRO A 19 5.51 -11.08 3.12
CA PRO A 19 6.44 -11.74 4.04
C PRO A 19 5.87 -13.08 4.52
N LYS A 20 6.76 -14.04 4.79
CA LYS A 20 6.40 -15.38 5.28
C LYS A 20 5.66 -15.36 6.61
N SER A 21 5.81 -14.31 7.39
CA SER A 21 5.16 -14.14 8.69
C SER A 21 3.68 -13.73 8.59
N PHE A 22 3.15 -13.50 7.39
CA PHE A 22 1.73 -13.24 7.18
C PHE A 22 1.05 -14.49 6.61
N PRO A 23 0.27 -15.24 7.43
CA PRO A 23 -0.23 -16.57 7.05
C PRO A 23 -1.18 -16.58 5.85
N ALA A 24 -1.90 -15.48 5.65
CA ALA A 24 -2.91 -15.39 4.59
C ALA A 24 -2.33 -14.98 3.23
N CYS A 25 -1.03 -14.84 3.10
CA CYS A 25 -0.40 -14.38 1.86
C CYS A 25 -0.68 -15.25 0.65
N GLU A 26 -0.81 -16.57 0.83
CA GLU A 26 -1.10 -17.49 -0.26
C GLU A 26 -2.49 -17.27 -0.86
N ALA A 27 -3.44 -16.83 -0.04
CA ALA A 27 -4.80 -16.56 -0.45
C ALA A 27 -4.97 -15.22 -1.19
N LEU A 28 -3.95 -14.38 -1.19
CA LEU A 28 -3.96 -13.08 -1.83
C LEU A 28 -3.43 -13.16 -3.25
N PRO A 29 -3.94 -12.35 -4.20
CA PRO A 29 -3.48 -12.38 -5.59
C PRO A 29 -2.02 -11.97 -5.72
N ILE A 30 -1.30 -12.56 -6.67
CA ILE A 30 0.09 -12.20 -6.99
C ILE A 30 0.17 -10.76 -7.46
N ARG A 31 -0.83 -10.32 -8.23
CA ARG A 31 -1.00 -8.92 -8.64
C ARG A 31 -2.45 -8.64 -8.95
N TRP A 32 -2.84 -7.37 -8.82
CA TRP A 32 -4.11 -6.86 -9.37
C TRP A 32 -3.98 -5.39 -9.72
N ASP A 33 -4.89 -4.92 -10.57
CA ASP A 33 -5.00 -3.51 -10.91
C ASP A 33 -6.05 -2.85 -10.02
N GLN A 34 -5.74 -1.65 -9.55
CA GLN A 34 -6.61 -0.86 -8.70
C GLN A 34 -6.55 0.59 -9.12
N GLU A 35 -7.72 1.26 -9.18
CA GLU A 35 -7.77 2.72 -9.27
C GLU A 35 -7.63 3.30 -7.87
N GLU A 36 -6.72 4.24 -7.69
CA GLU A 36 -6.51 4.94 -6.44
C GLU A 36 -5.92 6.33 -6.64
N GLU A 37 -6.00 7.14 -5.58
CA GLU A 37 -5.12 8.28 -5.39
C GLU A 37 -3.84 7.75 -4.72
N TRP A 38 -2.78 7.60 -5.51
CA TRP A 38 -1.57 6.94 -5.06
C TRP A 38 -0.71 7.86 -4.19
N TYR A 39 -0.35 7.37 -3.01
CA TYR A 39 0.55 8.07 -2.10
C TYR A 39 2.00 7.68 -2.36
N VAL A 40 2.87 8.67 -2.23
CA VAL A 40 4.32 8.47 -2.22
C VAL A 40 4.88 8.84 -0.85
N PHE A 41 6.00 8.24 -0.49
CA PHE A 41 6.63 8.43 0.80
C PHE A 41 8.05 8.94 0.59
N TYR A 42 8.54 9.79 1.50
CA TYR A 42 9.91 10.29 1.44
C TYR A 42 10.94 9.17 1.53
N ASP A 43 10.63 8.17 2.35
CA ASP A 43 11.43 6.97 2.51
C ASP A 43 10.55 5.74 2.48
N SER A 44 11.09 4.63 1.97
CA SER A 44 10.41 3.35 2.04
C SER A 44 10.21 2.95 3.50
N PRO A 45 8.99 2.56 3.90
CA PRO A 45 8.72 2.03 5.24
C PRO A 45 9.54 0.78 5.55
N ARG A 46 10.04 0.08 4.54
CA ARG A 46 10.96 -1.05 4.67
C ARG A 46 12.19 -0.68 5.47
N LYS A 47 12.74 0.52 5.28
CA LYS A 47 13.91 1.02 6.02
C LYS A 47 13.67 1.15 7.52
N LYS A 48 12.40 1.23 7.92
CA LYS A 48 11.98 1.32 9.33
C LYS A 48 11.45 -0.01 9.89
N GLY A 49 11.74 -1.10 9.21
CA GLY A 49 11.35 -2.44 9.65
C GLY A 49 9.95 -2.88 9.28
N ALA A 50 9.26 -2.16 8.39
CA ALA A 50 7.95 -2.58 7.91
C ALA A 50 8.05 -3.87 7.07
N HIS A 51 7.07 -4.74 7.23
CA HIS A 51 6.91 -5.97 6.47
C HIS A 51 5.97 -5.73 5.31
N ILE A 52 6.50 -5.71 4.08
CA ILE A 52 5.77 -5.29 2.90
C ILE A 52 4.94 -6.43 2.31
N LEU A 53 3.64 -6.18 2.07
CA LEU A 53 2.77 -7.12 1.37
C LEU A 53 2.66 -6.81 -0.11
N TYR A 54 2.46 -5.53 -0.44
CA TYR A 54 2.31 -5.09 -1.83
C TYR A 54 3.11 -3.84 -2.11
N THR A 55 3.72 -3.84 -3.30
CA THR A 55 4.36 -2.67 -3.89
C THR A 55 3.61 -2.23 -5.13
N LEU A 56 3.71 -0.95 -5.45
CA LEU A 56 3.14 -0.35 -6.64
C LEU A 56 4.12 -0.45 -7.81
N ASP A 57 3.62 -0.83 -8.97
CA ASP A 57 4.39 -0.80 -10.21
C ASP A 57 4.31 0.60 -10.84
N GLU A 58 5.41 1.32 -10.83
CA GLU A 58 5.47 2.69 -11.36
C GLU A 58 5.68 2.77 -12.89
N THR A 59 5.82 1.65 -13.59
CA THR A 59 6.26 1.61 -14.99
C THR A 59 5.44 2.51 -15.91
N ASN A 60 4.12 2.57 -15.71
CA ASN A 60 3.20 3.36 -16.54
C ASN A 60 2.55 4.52 -15.78
N MET A 61 3.08 4.86 -14.61
CA MET A 61 2.52 5.91 -13.79
C MET A 61 2.98 7.31 -14.21
N VAL A 62 2.06 8.27 -14.04
CA VAL A 62 2.41 9.68 -14.04
C VAL A 62 2.86 10.07 -12.64
N MET A 63 4.15 10.35 -12.48
CA MET A 63 4.78 10.61 -11.16
C MET A 63 4.91 12.09 -10.81
N SER A 64 4.46 12.98 -11.66
CA SER A 64 4.43 14.42 -11.37
C SER A 64 3.15 14.81 -10.63
N GLY A 65 3.27 15.69 -9.64
CA GLY A 65 2.13 16.15 -8.85
C GLY A 65 1.37 17.32 -9.49
N VAL A 66 0.11 17.48 -9.12
CA VAL A 66 -0.69 18.68 -9.41
C VAL A 66 -0.99 19.40 -8.10
N LEU A 67 -0.82 20.71 -8.10
CA LEU A 67 -1.21 21.53 -6.97
C LEU A 67 -2.73 21.74 -6.95
N LYS A 68 -3.27 22.21 -5.81
CA LYS A 68 -4.71 22.47 -5.65
C LYS A 68 -5.29 23.43 -6.69
N ASP A 69 -4.46 24.30 -7.26
CA ASP A 69 -4.85 25.24 -8.30
C ASP A 69 -4.79 24.65 -9.72
N GLY A 70 -4.44 23.38 -9.85
CA GLY A 70 -4.30 22.69 -11.13
C GLY A 70 -2.93 22.84 -11.80
N THR A 71 -1.98 23.56 -11.18
CA THR A 71 -0.63 23.72 -11.69
C THR A 71 0.17 22.44 -11.54
N LEU A 72 0.84 22.00 -12.63
CA LEU A 72 1.75 20.85 -12.57
C LEU A 72 2.97 21.20 -11.73
N GLN A 73 3.26 20.38 -10.74
CA GLN A 73 4.55 20.43 -10.04
C GLN A 73 5.65 19.84 -10.93
N ASP A 74 6.67 20.62 -11.19
CA ASP A 74 7.87 20.15 -11.86
C ASP A 74 8.76 19.39 -10.86
N LYS A 75 8.21 18.29 -10.34
CA LYS A 75 8.89 17.42 -9.39
C LYS A 75 8.52 15.97 -9.64
N ASP A 76 9.53 15.14 -9.81
CA ASP A 76 9.38 13.70 -9.88
C ASP A 76 9.24 13.11 -8.45
N PHE A 77 8.11 12.45 -8.18
CA PHE A 77 7.81 11.80 -6.90
C PHE A 77 8.06 10.30 -6.94
N SER A 78 8.71 9.78 -7.98
CA SER A 78 8.95 8.34 -8.10
C SER A 78 9.76 7.78 -6.93
N MET A 79 9.39 6.58 -6.51
CA MET A 79 10.11 5.78 -5.52
C MET A 79 10.91 4.65 -6.15
N GLY A 80 10.80 4.48 -7.47
CA GLY A 80 11.48 3.43 -8.22
C GLY A 80 10.85 2.05 -7.98
N ASP A 81 11.68 1.03 -7.88
CA ASP A 81 11.24 -0.36 -7.71
C ASP A 81 10.72 -0.67 -6.30
N ASP A 82 10.99 0.19 -5.33
CA ASP A 82 10.53 0.03 -3.96
C ASP A 82 9.49 1.10 -3.61
N HIS A 83 8.23 0.85 -4.03
CA HIS A 83 7.09 1.71 -3.71
C HIS A 83 6.05 0.93 -2.91
N PRO A 84 6.28 0.70 -1.60
CA PRO A 84 5.33 -0.01 -0.75
C PRO A 84 4.05 0.78 -0.55
N ILE A 85 2.91 0.09 -0.58
CA ILE A 85 1.58 0.67 -0.34
C ILE A 85 0.74 -0.14 0.65
N VAL A 86 1.12 -1.37 0.92
CA VAL A 86 0.50 -2.22 1.95
C VAL A 86 1.60 -2.88 2.77
N TRP A 87 1.57 -2.68 4.08
CA TRP A 87 2.55 -3.29 4.99
C TRP A 87 2.01 -3.43 6.40
N TYR A 88 2.71 -4.17 7.23
CA TYR A 88 2.46 -4.19 8.66
C TYR A 88 3.73 -3.96 9.48
N ASN A 89 3.53 -3.54 10.71
CA ASN A 89 4.57 -3.42 11.73
C ASN A 89 4.15 -4.15 13.00
N CYS A 90 5.15 -4.65 13.72
CA CYS A 90 5.00 -5.10 15.09
C CYS A 90 5.37 -3.94 16.03
N VAL A 91 4.48 -3.59 16.95
CA VAL A 91 4.71 -2.50 17.91
C VAL A 91 4.54 -3.07 19.32
N GLY A 92 5.64 -3.39 19.98
CA GLY A 92 5.61 -4.16 21.22
C GLY A 92 4.92 -5.50 21.02
N LYS A 93 3.84 -5.75 21.77
CA LYS A 93 2.98 -6.94 21.59
C LYS A 93 1.85 -6.71 20.60
N GLY A 94 1.72 -5.50 20.09
CA GLY A 94 0.65 -5.12 19.17
C GLY A 94 1.04 -5.30 17.70
N LYS A 95 0.02 -5.23 16.87
CA LYS A 95 0.13 -5.32 15.42
C LYS A 95 -0.53 -4.12 14.77
N ALA A 96 0.14 -3.52 13.81
CA ALA A 96 -0.40 -2.42 13.03
C ALA A 96 -0.33 -2.77 11.55
N PHE A 97 -1.45 -2.64 10.86
CA PHE A 97 -1.55 -2.87 9.43
C PHE A 97 -1.85 -1.56 8.72
N TYR A 98 -1.16 -1.28 7.63
CA TYR A 98 -1.31 -0.06 6.86
C TYR A 98 -1.69 -0.34 5.41
N PHE A 99 -2.66 0.42 4.93
CA PHE A 99 -3.10 0.43 3.53
C PHE A 99 -3.06 1.87 3.01
N ALA A 100 -2.40 2.09 1.89
CA ALA A 100 -2.49 3.33 1.13
C ALA A 100 -3.58 3.24 0.05
N LEU A 101 -4.72 2.65 0.40
CA LEU A 101 -5.85 2.34 -0.49
C LEU A 101 -7.17 2.81 0.14
N GLY A 102 -8.22 2.92 -0.67
CA GLY A 102 -9.57 3.11 -0.16
C GLY A 102 -10.06 4.55 -0.14
N HIS A 103 -9.58 5.42 -1.02
CA HIS A 103 -9.99 6.82 -1.06
C HIS A 103 -11.48 7.00 -1.39
N LYS A 104 -12.00 6.25 -2.35
CA LYS A 104 -13.41 6.31 -2.75
C LYS A 104 -14.19 5.12 -2.21
N ALA A 105 -15.45 5.34 -1.86
CA ALA A 105 -16.33 4.30 -1.32
C ALA A 105 -16.49 3.08 -2.24
N ASN A 106 -16.51 3.28 -3.55
CA ASN A 106 -16.66 2.19 -4.51
C ASN A 106 -15.42 1.27 -4.59
N TYR A 107 -14.24 1.71 -4.14
CA TYR A 107 -13.04 0.86 -4.09
C TYR A 107 -13.19 -0.30 -3.11
N TYR A 108 -14.00 -0.11 -2.06
CA TYR A 108 -14.32 -1.16 -1.08
C TYR A 108 -15.19 -2.29 -1.67
N LYS A 109 -15.68 -2.15 -2.90
CA LYS A 109 -16.38 -3.21 -3.64
C LYS A 109 -15.43 -4.13 -4.41
N SER A 110 -14.15 -3.78 -4.51
CA SER A 110 -13.14 -4.64 -5.13
C SER A 110 -12.98 -5.94 -4.34
N PRO A 111 -13.16 -7.12 -4.96
CA PRO A 111 -12.99 -8.40 -4.27
C PRO A 111 -11.57 -8.57 -3.70
N ASN A 112 -10.56 -8.13 -4.42
CA ASN A 112 -9.16 -8.22 -3.97
C ASN A 112 -8.90 -7.33 -2.75
N TYR A 113 -9.39 -6.09 -2.79
CA TYR A 113 -9.26 -5.19 -1.65
C TYR A 113 -10.00 -5.71 -0.41
N ASN A 114 -11.24 -6.19 -0.60
CA ASN A 114 -12.02 -6.75 0.50
C ASN A 114 -11.36 -7.98 1.12
N ARG A 115 -10.76 -8.83 0.30
CA ARG A 115 -10.04 -9.99 0.80
C ARG A 115 -8.82 -9.59 1.61
N LEU A 116 -8.02 -8.67 1.10
CA LEU A 116 -6.85 -8.13 1.80
C LEU A 116 -7.25 -7.51 3.14
N LEU A 117 -8.29 -6.67 3.14
CA LEU A 117 -8.78 -6.01 4.34
C LEU A 117 -9.28 -7.03 5.37
N THR A 118 -10.04 -8.03 4.95
CA THR A 118 -10.54 -9.10 5.83
C THR A 118 -9.39 -9.88 6.46
N GLU A 119 -8.41 -10.29 5.68
CA GLU A 119 -7.25 -11.03 6.18
C GLU A 119 -6.40 -10.18 7.13
N ALA A 120 -6.25 -8.90 6.84
CA ALA A 120 -5.51 -7.97 7.70
C ALA A 120 -6.21 -7.79 9.06
N VAL A 121 -7.53 -7.61 9.08
CA VAL A 121 -8.32 -7.48 10.31
C VAL A 121 -8.24 -8.76 11.14
N ASN A 122 -8.41 -9.91 10.50
CA ASN A 122 -8.32 -11.21 11.17
C ASN A 122 -6.94 -11.44 11.78
N TRP A 123 -5.89 -11.13 11.04
CA TRP A 123 -4.52 -11.28 11.53
C TRP A 123 -4.21 -10.30 12.66
N ALA A 124 -4.55 -9.04 12.52
CA ALA A 124 -4.27 -8.02 13.52
C ALA A 124 -5.04 -8.27 14.82
N GLY A 125 -6.28 -8.75 14.72
CA GLY A 125 -7.15 -9.04 15.87
C GLY A 125 -6.95 -10.40 16.51
N ASN A 126 -6.13 -11.29 15.94
CA ASN A 126 -5.94 -12.63 16.46
C ASN A 126 -4.78 -12.68 17.46
N PRO A 127 -5.04 -12.84 18.78
CA PRO A 127 -3.99 -12.87 19.80
C PRO A 127 -3.12 -14.14 19.73
N SER A 128 -3.59 -15.18 19.04
CA SER A 128 -2.83 -16.43 18.87
C SER A 128 -1.74 -16.31 17.79
N LEU A 129 -1.83 -15.31 16.93
CA LEU A 129 -0.81 -15.05 15.92
C LEU A 129 0.16 -14.00 16.43
N ASN A 130 1.39 -14.42 16.64
CA ASN A 130 2.45 -13.50 17.06
C ASN A 130 2.94 -12.68 15.88
N CYS A 131 3.27 -11.42 16.18
CA CYS A 131 4.00 -10.56 15.28
C CYS A 131 5.50 -10.88 15.42
N THR A 132 5.89 -12.08 14.97
CA THR A 132 7.28 -12.49 15.01
C THR A 132 8.04 -11.98 13.81
N LEU A 133 9.20 -11.45 14.09
CA LEU A 133 10.18 -11.04 13.10
C LEU A 133 10.86 -12.26 12.46
#